data_8dcd53fb222e7f107fcc11a104c5a937
#
_entry.id   8dcd53fb222e7f107fcc11a104c5a937
#
_cell.length_a   1.000
_cell.length_b   1.000
_cell.length_c   1.000
_cell.angle_alpha   90.00
_cell.angle_beta   90.00
_cell.angle_gamma   90.00
#
_symmetry.space_group_name_H-M   'P 1'
#
loop_
_entity.id
_entity.type
_entity.pdbx_description
1 polymer ?
#
loop_
_entity_poly.entity_id
_entity_poly.type
_entity_poly.pdbx_seq_one_letter_code
_entity_poly.pdbx_strand_id
1 'polypeptide(L)'
;MKFVYEPELIEYMQEKGYKNIVVELVMINNSEVEISELHVHFVDARQTEIFKTKKRYYSVQTEMGEVLLPHYKLNYDEEIVFGLKKFWIFKSISYKGITQ
;
A
#
# COMPACT_ATOMS: atom_id res chain seq x y z
N MET A 1 7.57 -5.94 12.53
CA MET A 1 6.64 -5.02 11.83
C MET A 1 5.26 -5.63 11.85
N LYS A 2 4.30 -4.88 12.33
CA LYS A 2 2.92 -5.34 12.48
C LYS A 2 2.00 -4.46 11.64
N PHE A 3 1.09 -5.08 10.88
CA PHE A 3 0.09 -4.36 10.11
C PHE A 3 -1.26 -4.42 10.81
N VAL A 4 -1.87 -3.26 10.99
CA VAL A 4 -3.19 -3.11 11.62
C VAL A 4 -4.13 -2.48 10.59
N TYR A 5 -5.29 -3.10 10.42
CA TYR A 5 -6.33 -2.60 9.53
C TYR A 5 -7.46 -2.03 10.39
N GLU A 6 -7.81 -0.77 10.16
CA GLU A 6 -8.93 -0.17 10.87
C GLU A 6 -10.26 -0.80 10.45
N PRO A 7 -11.26 -0.87 11.33
CA PRO A 7 -12.52 -1.56 11.05
C PRO A 7 -13.23 -1.09 9.78
N GLU A 8 -13.27 0.21 9.51
CA GLU A 8 -13.89 0.74 8.29
C GLU A 8 -13.20 0.23 7.02
N LEU A 9 -11.88 0.11 7.05
CA LEU A 9 -11.14 -0.42 5.91
C LEU A 9 -11.42 -1.90 5.71
N ILE A 10 -11.46 -2.67 6.81
CA ILE A 10 -11.79 -4.10 6.74
C ILE A 10 -13.16 -4.31 6.10
N GLU A 11 -14.15 -3.56 6.54
CA GLU A 11 -15.51 -3.64 6.01
C GLU A 11 -15.54 -3.32 4.51
N TYR A 12 -14.86 -2.25 4.11
CA TYR A 12 -14.76 -1.85 2.72
C TYR A 12 -14.08 -2.91 1.86
N MET A 13 -12.97 -3.47 2.34
CA MET A 13 -12.24 -4.51 1.63
C MET A 13 -13.09 -5.77 1.45
N GLN A 14 -13.81 -6.16 2.48
CA GLN A 14 -14.70 -7.33 2.42
C GLN A 14 -15.86 -7.12 1.45
N GLU A 15 -16.45 -5.93 1.47
CA GLU A 15 -17.53 -5.57 0.57
C GLU A 15 -17.09 -5.59 -0.90
N LYS A 16 -15.90 -5.10 -1.18
CA LYS A 16 -15.37 -5.01 -2.54
C LYS A 16 -14.57 -6.24 -2.99
N GLY A 17 -14.25 -7.13 -2.07
CA GLY A 17 -13.42 -8.29 -2.38
C GLY A 17 -11.94 -7.95 -2.53
N TYR A 18 -11.49 -6.84 -1.97
CA TYR A 18 -10.07 -6.46 -2.00
C TYR A 18 -9.30 -7.18 -0.90
N LYS A 19 -8.12 -7.65 -1.21
CA LYS A 19 -7.27 -8.39 -0.27
C LYS A 19 -5.86 -7.86 -0.17
N ASN A 20 -5.28 -7.46 -1.29
CA ASN A 20 -3.87 -7.12 -1.36
C ASN A 20 -3.67 -5.61 -1.49
N ILE A 21 -2.66 -5.11 -0.80
CA ILE A 21 -2.29 -3.70 -0.78
C ILE A 21 -0.83 -3.59 -1.22
N VAL A 22 -0.53 -2.61 -2.05
CA VAL A 22 0.85 -2.27 -2.39
C VAL A 22 1.21 -0.90 -1.84
N VAL A 23 2.39 -0.81 -1.26
CA VAL A 23 3.03 0.46 -0.89
C VAL A 23 4.01 0.78 -2.01
N GLU A 24 3.54 1.55 -2.98
CA GLU A 24 4.32 1.83 -4.18
C GLU A 24 5.09 3.13 -4.05
N LEU A 25 6.40 3.07 -4.32
CA LEU A 25 7.21 4.27 -4.41
C LEU A 25 7.25 4.70 -5.87
N VAL A 26 6.65 5.83 -6.15
CA VAL A 26 6.56 6.38 -7.50
C VAL A 26 7.58 7.50 -7.66
N MET A 27 8.43 7.37 -8.66
CA MET A 27 9.43 8.40 -9.00
C MET A 27 8.87 9.30 -10.09
N ILE A 28 8.76 10.58 -9.79
CA ILE A 28 8.30 11.57 -10.73
C ILE A 28 9.49 12.41 -11.17
N ASN A 29 9.87 12.25 -12.42
CA ASN A 29 10.94 13.02 -13.04
C ASN A 29 10.34 14.13 -13.89
N ASN A 30 10.63 15.38 -13.53
CA ASN A 30 10.51 16.46 -14.48
C ASN A 30 11.92 17.05 -14.69
N SER A 31 12.05 17.97 -15.62
CA SER A 31 13.36 18.50 -16.05
C SER A 31 14.18 19.19 -14.94
N GLU A 32 13.61 19.47 -13.79
CA GLU A 32 14.25 20.25 -12.73
C GLU A 32 14.30 19.56 -11.38
N VAL A 33 13.38 18.62 -11.10
CA VAL A 33 13.26 18.02 -9.77
C VAL A 33 12.90 16.54 -9.87
N GLU A 34 13.62 15.71 -9.10
CA GLU A 34 13.23 14.33 -8.86
C GLU A 34 12.41 14.30 -7.57
N ILE A 35 11.15 13.87 -7.66
CA ILE A 35 10.28 13.72 -6.51
C ILE A 35 9.85 12.26 -6.42
N SER A 36 9.93 11.70 -5.24
CA SER A 36 9.38 10.38 -4.98
C SER A 36 8.15 10.52 -4.06
N GLU A 37 7.10 9.76 -4.38
CA GLU A 37 5.86 9.76 -3.62
C GLU A 37 5.48 8.34 -3.24
N LEU A 38 4.89 8.18 -2.06
CA LEU A 38 4.30 6.91 -1.65
C LEU A 38 2.84 6.87 -2.07
N HIS A 39 2.49 5.83 -2.83
CA HIS A 39 1.11 5.55 -3.21
C HIS A 39 0.72 4.21 -2.60
N VAL A 40 -0.26 4.23 -1.72
CA VAL A 40 -0.77 3.02 -1.08
C VAL A 40 -2.15 2.72 -1.67
N HIS A 41 -2.27 1.58 -2.35
CA HIS A 41 -3.52 1.25 -3.02
C HIS A 41 -3.75 -0.25 -3.10
N PHE A 42 -4.99 -0.62 -3.45
CA PHE A 42 -5.34 -2.02 -3.63
C PHE A 42 -4.83 -2.55 -4.96
N VAL A 43 -4.46 -3.82 -4.97
CA VAL A 43 -4.05 -4.53 -6.18
C VAL A 43 -4.80 -5.85 -6.27
N ASP A 44 -5.11 -6.26 -7.51
CA ASP A 44 -5.70 -7.56 -7.75
C ASP A 44 -4.62 -8.65 -7.84
N ALA A 45 -5.03 -9.90 -8.09
CA ALA A 45 -4.11 -11.02 -8.16
C ALA A 45 -3.08 -10.86 -9.28
N ARG A 46 -3.48 -10.33 -10.42
CA ARG A 46 -2.59 -10.12 -11.56
C ARG A 46 -1.56 -9.03 -11.28
N GLN A 47 -2.00 -7.91 -10.74
CA GLN A 47 -1.12 -6.81 -10.35
C GLN A 47 -0.16 -7.24 -9.26
N THR A 48 -0.63 -8.03 -8.30
CA THR A 48 0.21 -8.59 -7.24
C THR A 48 1.37 -9.37 -7.83
N GLU A 49 1.11 -10.25 -8.81
CA GLU A 49 2.17 -11.02 -9.45
C GLU A 49 3.16 -10.12 -10.22
N ILE A 50 2.66 -9.08 -10.89
CA ILE A 50 3.52 -8.13 -11.59
C ILE A 50 4.46 -7.41 -10.63
N PHE A 51 3.95 -6.95 -9.49
CA PHE A 51 4.79 -6.31 -8.48
C PHE A 51 5.84 -7.26 -7.92
N LYS A 52 5.48 -8.52 -7.68
CA LYS A 52 6.40 -9.50 -7.13
C LYS A 52 7.48 -9.93 -8.13
N THR A 53 7.10 -10.19 -9.38
CA THR A 53 8.01 -10.77 -10.37
C THR A 53 8.76 -9.73 -11.19
N LYS A 54 8.08 -8.68 -11.66
CA LYS A 54 8.70 -7.67 -12.53
C LYS A 54 9.29 -6.50 -11.75
N LYS A 55 8.61 -6.02 -10.74
CA LYS A 55 9.08 -4.90 -9.92
C LYS A 55 9.87 -5.37 -8.70
N ARG A 56 9.87 -6.65 -8.43
CA ARG A 56 10.61 -7.28 -7.34
C ARG A 56 10.26 -6.74 -5.95
N TYR A 57 9.00 -6.41 -5.76
CA TYR A 57 8.50 -6.07 -4.44
C TYR A 57 8.44 -7.34 -3.59
N TYR A 58 8.69 -7.21 -2.30
CA TYR A 58 8.52 -8.35 -1.41
C TYR A 58 7.14 -8.32 -0.75
N SER A 59 6.65 -9.48 -0.37
CA SER A 59 5.31 -9.65 0.17
C SER A 59 5.36 -10.01 1.64
N VAL A 60 4.51 -9.36 2.42
CA VAL A 60 4.27 -9.72 3.82
C VAL A 60 2.83 -10.20 3.93
N GLN A 61 2.65 -11.39 4.48
CA GLN A 61 1.31 -11.93 4.71
C GLN A 61 0.70 -11.27 5.95
N THR A 62 -0.54 -10.82 5.81
CA THR A 62 -1.30 -10.23 6.90
C THR A 62 -2.63 -10.93 7.06
N GLU A 63 -3.41 -10.54 8.07
CA GLU A 63 -4.74 -11.11 8.30
C GLU A 63 -5.71 -10.90 7.13
N MET A 64 -5.54 -9.85 6.33
CA MET A 64 -6.43 -9.54 5.22
C MET A 64 -5.91 -10.04 3.87
N GLY A 65 -4.61 -10.18 3.72
CA GLY A 65 -3.97 -10.57 2.49
C GLY A 65 -2.52 -10.15 2.44
N GLU A 66 -1.98 -10.00 1.24
CA GLU A 66 -0.58 -9.62 1.05
C GLU A 66 -0.41 -8.11 1.07
N VAL A 67 0.64 -7.65 1.74
CA VAL A 67 1.10 -6.27 1.64
C VAL A 67 2.42 -6.29 0.90
N LEU A 68 2.49 -5.59 -0.23
CA LEU A 68 3.66 -5.55 -1.09
C LEU A 68 4.47 -4.30 -0.80
N LEU A 69 5.75 -4.49 -0.53
CA LEU A 69 6.66 -3.42 -0.13
C LEU A 69 7.84 -3.35 -1.09
N PRO A 70 8.30 -2.14 -1.44
CA PRO A 70 9.45 -1.99 -2.33
C PRO A 70 10.76 -2.30 -1.60
N HIS A 71 11.78 -2.65 -2.37
CA HIS A 71 13.14 -2.84 -1.83
C HIS A 71 13.90 -1.52 -1.69
N TYR A 72 13.20 -0.40 -1.68
CA TYR A 72 13.79 0.90 -1.43
C TYR A 72 13.83 1.20 0.07
N LYS A 73 14.68 2.13 0.41
CA LYS A 73 14.89 2.53 1.80
C LYS A 73 13.71 3.36 2.30
N LEU A 74 12.74 2.69 2.87
CA LEU A 74 11.64 3.33 3.57
C LEU A 74 11.82 3.11 5.07
N ASN A 75 11.29 4.02 5.85
CA ASN A 75 11.26 3.89 7.30
C ASN A 75 9.93 3.33 7.73
N TYR A 76 9.95 2.25 8.52
CA TYR A 76 8.76 1.60 9.01
C TYR A 76 8.75 1.64 10.53
N ASP A 77 7.63 2.05 11.11
CA ASP A 77 7.40 1.91 12.54
C ASP A 77 7.10 0.44 12.86
N GLU A 78 7.14 0.08 14.14
CA GLU A 78 6.79 -1.27 14.55
C GLU A 78 5.36 -1.64 14.17
N GLU A 79 4.48 -0.64 14.20
CA GLU A 79 3.09 -0.81 13.82
C GLU A 79 2.75 0.11 12.66
N ILE A 80 2.21 -0.49 11.59
CA ILE A 80 1.73 0.23 10.42
C ILE A 80 0.22 0.10 10.40
N VAL A 81 -0.47 1.23 10.37
CA VAL A 81 -1.93 1.26 10.43
C VAL A 81 -2.49 1.71 9.10
N PHE A 82 -3.32 0.86 8.50
CA PHE A 82 -4.09 1.19 7.31
C PHE A 82 -5.54 1.53 7.69
N GLY A 83 -6.04 2.59 7.12
CA GLY A 83 -7.42 3.03 7.33
C GLY A 83 -8.08 3.41 6.01
N LEU A 84 -9.35 3.78 6.08
CA LEU A 84 -10.12 4.22 4.94
C LEU A 84 -10.24 5.73 4.94
N LYS A 85 -9.73 6.34 3.87
CA LYS A 85 -9.84 7.78 3.65
C LYS A 85 -10.95 8.03 2.65
N LYS A 86 -11.93 8.86 3.03
CA LYS A 86 -13.05 9.22 2.19
C LYS A 86 -12.93 10.68 1.78
N PHE A 87 -13.02 10.95 0.50
CA PHE A 87 -13.08 12.29 -0.03
C PHE A 87 -14.15 12.34 -1.12
N TRP A 88 -15.31 12.92 -0.80
CA TRP A 88 -16.47 12.92 -1.67
C TRP A 88 -16.93 11.49 -1.96
N ILE A 89 -16.98 11.16 -3.27
CA ILE A 89 -17.31 9.80 -3.72
C ILE A 89 -16.07 8.90 -3.80
N PHE A 90 -14.88 9.45 -3.58
CA PHE A 90 -13.62 8.72 -3.68
C PHE A 90 -13.23 8.12 -2.34
N LYS A 91 -12.72 6.90 -2.39
CA LYS A 91 -12.21 6.19 -1.24
C LYS A 91 -10.80 5.72 -1.53
N SER A 92 -9.91 5.92 -0.59
CA SER A 92 -8.52 5.50 -0.70
C SER A 92 -8.02 4.97 0.64
N ILE A 93 -6.82 4.42 0.63
CA ILE A 93 -6.21 3.90 1.84
C ILE A 93 -5.43 5.02 2.51
N SER A 94 -5.71 5.26 3.80
CA SER A 94 -4.85 6.07 4.64
C SER A 94 -3.82 5.17 5.31
N TYR A 95 -2.66 5.71 5.63
CA TYR A 95 -1.62 4.93 6.27
C TYR A 95 -0.83 5.76 7.29
N LYS A 96 -0.33 5.06 8.31
CA LYS A 96 0.57 5.62 9.32
C LYS A 96 1.69 4.62 9.56
N GLY A 97 2.87 5.13 9.88
CA GLY A 97 4.01 4.27 10.21
C GLY A 97 4.95 3.97 9.06
N ILE A 98 4.75 4.62 7.91
CA ILE A 98 5.64 4.48 6.76
C ILE A 98 6.07 5.88 6.32
N THR A 99 7.39 6.10 6.22
CA THR A 99 7.96 7.37 5.75
C THR A 99 9.14 7.10 4.82
N GLN A 100 9.44 8.08 4.02
CA GLN A 100 10.60 8.02 3.11
C GLN A 100 11.93 8.33 3.79
#